data_22f4481946587a0b7f3caccb9b768a84
#
_entry.id   22f4481946587a0b7f3caccb9b768a84
#
_cell.length_a   1.000
_cell.length_b   1.000
_cell.length_c   1.000
_cell.angle_alpha   90.00
_cell.angle_beta   90.00
_cell.angle_gamma   90.00
#
_symmetry.space_group_name_H-M   'P 1'
#
loop_
_entity.id
_entity.type
_entity.pdbx_description
1 polymer ?
#
loop_
_entity_poly.entity_id
_entity_poly.type
_entity_poly.pdbx_seq_one_letter_code
_entity_poly.pdbx_strand_id
1 'polypeptide(L)'
;PEAVLAHKVRLPRLVIHRCPLNRVRHINTLFSYTNYCMERGGLIACHCTTAGIRREKIMRQNPVVINRVLFFLDYCWHRIIPKLSFTRDFYFGLTKGQNRALTRVEVLGRLYRAGFDVLHEEIVHGEFYVIAAKVKEPVRDDKPSGGLLIRLKRKGKGGKIIGVYKFRTMYAYSEYLQPYIYKQAGLCSGGKIAGDYRVNAAGRFLRKTWLDELPMLINWMKGDLKLVGVRPLSSHYFSLYSEELRALRIRTKPGLIPPFYADMPGTLDEIQESERRY
;
A
#
# COMPACT_ATOMS: atom_id res chain seq x y z
N PRO A 1 39.03 1.16 40.47
CA PRO A 1 37.81 0.48 40.03
C PRO A 1 36.93 1.49 39.40
N GLU A 2 36.95 1.53 38.24
CA GLU A 2 36.15 1.66 37.02
C GLU A 2 34.88 2.52 37.15
N ALA A 3 35.07 3.84 36.96
CA ALA A 3 34.02 4.71 36.47
C ALA A 3 33.96 4.51 34.95
N VAL A 4 33.20 3.53 34.48
CA VAL A 4 32.76 3.46 33.07
C VAL A 4 31.84 4.65 32.88
N LEU A 5 32.36 5.73 32.31
CA LEU A 5 31.62 6.85 31.79
C LEU A 5 30.70 6.28 30.65
N ALA A 6 29.47 5.92 31.03
CA ALA A 6 28.41 5.71 30.07
C ALA A 6 28.17 7.05 29.38
N HIS A 7 28.88 7.30 28.27
CA HIS A 7 28.51 8.34 27.37
C HIS A 7 27.08 8.03 26.91
N LYS A 8 26.09 8.72 27.49
CA LYS A 8 24.74 8.79 26.97
C LYS A 8 24.85 9.40 25.59
N VAL A 9 24.98 8.54 24.57
CA VAL A 9 24.86 8.97 23.18
C VAL A 9 23.48 9.59 23.06
N ARG A 10 23.40 10.92 23.00
CA ARG A 10 22.14 11.62 22.75
C ARG A 10 21.68 11.25 21.35
N LEU A 11 20.56 10.56 21.26
CA LEU A 11 19.95 10.24 19.98
C LEU A 11 19.50 11.56 19.31
N PRO A 12 19.67 11.69 17.98
CA PRO A 12 19.29 12.91 17.28
C PRO A 12 17.76 13.12 17.32
N ARG A 13 17.36 14.37 17.51
CA ARG A 13 15.96 14.80 17.41
C ARG A 13 15.55 15.21 16.02
N LEU A 14 16.50 15.49 15.14
CA LEU A 14 16.26 15.87 13.75
C LEU A 14 17.27 15.17 12.87
N VAL A 15 16.77 14.48 11.84
CA VAL A 15 17.57 13.89 10.76
C VAL A 15 17.09 14.45 9.42
N ILE A 16 17.98 15.14 8.70
CA ILE A 16 17.69 15.65 7.36
C ILE A 16 18.44 14.79 6.33
N HIS A 17 17.66 14.07 5.53
CA HIS A 17 18.19 13.25 4.45
C HIS A 17 18.36 14.10 3.18
N ARG A 18 19.55 14.61 2.93
CA ARG A 18 19.87 15.54 1.83
C ARG A 18 19.93 14.89 0.45
N CYS A 19 20.13 13.57 0.39
CA CYS A 19 20.14 12.84 -0.87
C CYS A 19 18.71 12.47 -1.30
N PRO A 20 18.29 12.72 -2.56
CA PRO A 20 16.96 12.30 -3.02
C PRO A 20 16.75 10.79 -2.83
N LEU A 21 15.60 10.38 -2.30
CA LEU A 21 15.27 8.95 -2.07
C LEU A 21 15.34 8.12 -3.36
N ASN A 22 15.21 8.74 -4.52
CA ASN A 22 15.37 8.10 -5.83
C ASN A 22 16.77 7.49 -6.02
N ARG A 23 17.78 7.97 -5.30
CA ARG A 23 19.18 7.49 -5.36
C ARG A 23 19.49 6.44 -4.29
N VAL A 24 18.56 6.17 -3.38
CA VAL A 24 18.75 5.23 -2.27
C VAL A 24 18.23 3.86 -2.65
N ARG A 25 19.11 2.85 -2.74
CA ARG A 25 18.73 1.47 -3.09
C ARG A 25 17.83 0.83 -2.03
N HIS A 26 18.16 0.95 -0.75
CA HIS A 26 17.52 0.28 0.37
C HIS A 26 16.75 1.27 1.29
N ILE A 27 15.71 1.92 0.74
CA ILE A 27 14.91 2.94 1.45
C ILE A 27 14.31 2.40 2.76
N ASN A 28 13.85 1.15 2.77
CA ASN A 28 13.28 0.55 3.99
C ASN A 28 14.30 0.42 5.09
N THR A 29 15.52 -0.01 4.75
CA THR A 29 16.64 -0.11 5.71
C THR A 29 17.03 1.28 6.21
N LEU A 30 17.13 2.26 5.30
CA LEU A 30 17.40 3.65 5.67
C LEU A 30 16.38 4.14 6.71
N PHE A 31 15.09 4.06 6.43
CA PHE A 31 14.06 4.56 7.33
C PHE A 31 14.00 3.79 8.66
N SER A 32 14.13 2.45 8.62
CA SER A 32 14.15 1.66 9.85
C SER A 32 15.38 1.98 10.71
N TYR A 33 16.56 2.10 10.09
CA TYR A 33 17.78 2.47 10.79
C TYR A 33 17.69 3.88 11.39
N THR A 34 17.20 4.85 10.60
CA THR A 34 16.97 6.21 11.10
C THR A 34 16.02 6.20 12.30
N ASN A 35 14.94 5.43 12.24
CA ASN A 35 14.02 5.30 13.38
C ASN A 35 14.72 4.76 14.62
N TYR A 36 15.50 3.67 14.50
CA TYR A 36 16.24 3.11 15.66
C TYR A 36 17.23 4.10 16.27
N CYS A 37 17.86 4.95 15.45
CA CYS A 37 18.85 5.94 15.88
C CYS A 37 18.24 7.25 16.38
N MET A 38 16.91 7.39 16.45
CA MET A 38 16.24 8.63 16.85
C MET A 38 15.49 8.49 18.17
N GLU A 39 15.37 9.60 18.91
CA GLU A 39 14.44 9.70 20.05
C GLU A 39 12.98 9.61 19.59
N ARG A 40 12.08 9.17 20.47
CA ARG A 40 10.63 9.24 20.21
C ARG A 40 10.20 10.70 20.07
N GLY A 41 9.41 11.02 19.07
CA GLY A 41 9.06 12.39 18.70
C GLY A 41 10.11 13.10 17.84
N GLY A 42 11.27 12.48 17.58
CA GLY A 42 12.29 13.01 16.67
C GLY A 42 11.77 13.10 15.23
N LEU A 43 12.25 14.09 14.49
CA LEU A 43 11.80 14.43 13.14
C LEU A 43 12.76 13.91 12.07
N ILE A 44 12.20 13.37 11.00
CA ILE A 44 12.91 13.10 9.75
C ILE A 44 12.39 14.01 8.64
N ALA A 45 13.31 14.64 7.89
CA ALA A 45 12.99 15.34 6.66
C ALA A 45 13.67 14.64 5.48
N CYS A 46 12.93 14.37 4.42
CA CYS A 46 13.46 13.74 3.20
C CYS A 46 12.70 14.24 1.98
N HIS A 47 13.31 14.04 0.80
CA HIS A 47 12.70 14.47 -0.46
C HIS A 47 12.93 13.46 -1.59
N CYS A 48 12.13 13.57 -2.65
CA CYS A 48 12.28 12.79 -3.87
C CYS A 48 11.54 13.41 -5.04
N THR A 49 11.94 13.05 -6.25
CA THR A 49 11.13 13.27 -7.45
C THR A 49 10.13 12.11 -7.59
N THR A 50 8.83 12.39 -7.42
CA THR A 50 7.80 11.35 -7.57
C THR A 50 7.55 11.01 -9.04
N ALA A 51 6.97 9.82 -9.29
CA ALA A 51 6.56 9.42 -10.64
C ALA A 51 5.54 10.38 -11.27
N GLY A 52 4.70 11.04 -10.45
CA GLY A 52 3.78 12.08 -10.91
C GLY A 52 4.50 13.33 -11.40
N ILE A 53 5.42 13.86 -10.61
CA ILE A 53 6.27 15.02 -10.97
C ILE A 53 7.10 14.70 -12.22
N ARG A 54 7.71 13.51 -12.27
CA ARG A 54 8.48 13.05 -13.42
C ARG A 54 7.65 13.01 -14.70
N ARG A 55 6.42 12.47 -14.61
CA ARG A 55 5.46 12.48 -15.72
C ARG A 55 5.16 13.90 -16.18
N GLU A 56 4.84 14.80 -15.26
CA GLU A 56 4.51 16.17 -15.57
C GLU A 56 5.68 16.89 -16.28
N LYS A 57 6.90 16.67 -15.80
CA LYS A 57 8.11 17.20 -16.44
C LYS A 57 8.26 16.71 -17.88
N ILE A 58 8.12 15.40 -18.14
CA ILE A 58 8.19 14.82 -19.48
C ILE A 58 7.10 15.38 -20.38
N MET A 59 5.86 15.49 -19.86
CA MET A 59 4.72 15.99 -20.63
C MET A 59 4.84 17.46 -21.01
N ARG A 60 5.45 18.30 -20.15
CA ARG A 60 5.66 19.73 -20.41
C ARG A 60 6.84 20.02 -21.35
N GLN A 61 7.89 19.20 -21.30
CA GLN A 61 9.13 19.46 -22.04
C GLN A 61 9.15 18.93 -23.47
N ASN A 62 8.16 18.13 -23.88
CA ASN A 62 8.16 17.45 -25.17
C ASN A 62 6.83 17.63 -25.92
N PRO A 63 6.84 17.60 -27.28
CA PRO A 63 5.61 17.62 -28.08
C PRO A 63 4.69 16.43 -27.76
N VAL A 64 3.36 16.63 -27.96
CA VAL A 64 2.29 15.71 -27.49
C VAL A 64 2.47 14.25 -27.96
N VAL A 65 2.95 14.03 -29.18
CA VAL A 65 3.14 12.65 -29.70
C VAL A 65 4.37 12.01 -29.06
N ILE A 66 5.45 12.73 -28.95
CA ILE A 66 6.73 12.24 -28.42
C ILE A 66 6.67 12.03 -26.92
N ASN A 67 5.99 12.89 -26.19
CA ASN A 67 5.95 12.85 -24.72
C ASN A 67 5.29 11.57 -24.19
N ARG A 68 4.28 11.02 -24.89
CA ARG A 68 3.62 9.76 -24.51
C ARG A 68 4.57 8.56 -24.65
N VAL A 69 5.31 8.52 -25.75
CA VAL A 69 6.30 7.46 -25.99
C VAL A 69 7.44 7.55 -24.98
N LEU A 70 7.99 8.74 -24.78
CA LEU A 70 9.07 8.98 -23.80
C LEU A 70 8.61 8.62 -22.39
N PHE A 71 7.40 9.01 -21.99
CA PHE A 71 6.86 8.63 -20.69
C PHE A 71 6.68 7.11 -20.55
N PHE A 72 6.19 6.43 -21.59
CA PHE A 72 6.05 4.98 -21.58
C PHE A 72 7.40 4.28 -21.40
N LEU A 73 8.41 4.68 -22.19
CA LEU A 73 9.77 4.13 -22.09
C LEU A 73 10.39 4.41 -20.70
N ASP A 74 10.27 5.64 -20.21
CA ASP A 74 10.72 6.04 -18.89
C ASP A 74 10.04 5.23 -17.78
N TYR A 75 8.73 5.05 -17.88
CA TYR A 75 7.94 4.26 -16.94
C TYR A 75 8.35 2.78 -16.96
N CYS A 76 8.55 2.20 -18.14
CA CYS A 76 9.04 0.83 -18.28
C CYS A 76 10.41 0.68 -17.62
N TRP A 77 11.36 1.56 -17.95
CA TRP A 77 12.73 1.49 -17.47
C TRP A 77 12.84 1.70 -15.95
N HIS A 78 12.25 2.75 -15.42
CA HIS A 78 12.42 3.13 -14.02
C HIS A 78 11.39 2.52 -13.05
N ARG A 79 10.31 1.91 -13.57
CA ARG A 79 9.21 1.41 -12.75
C ARG A 79 8.90 -0.07 -12.94
N ILE A 80 8.93 -0.59 -14.16
CA ILE A 80 8.58 -1.99 -14.46
C ILE A 80 9.81 -2.88 -14.32
N ILE A 81 10.86 -2.59 -15.07
CA ILE A 81 12.10 -3.39 -15.12
C ILE A 81 12.67 -3.69 -13.71
N PRO A 82 12.80 -2.73 -12.78
CA PRO A 82 13.32 -3.03 -11.44
C PRO A 82 12.42 -3.90 -10.56
N LYS A 83 11.17 -4.18 -10.99
CA LYS A 83 10.22 -5.01 -10.24
C LYS A 83 10.13 -6.45 -10.73
N LEU A 84 10.59 -6.72 -11.93
CA LEU A 84 10.62 -8.06 -12.49
C LEU A 84 11.84 -8.82 -11.97
N SER A 85 11.64 -10.04 -11.51
CA SER A 85 12.70 -10.85 -10.87
C SER A 85 13.90 -11.12 -11.78
N PHE A 86 13.65 -11.32 -13.07
CA PHE A 86 14.70 -11.66 -14.06
C PHE A 86 15.46 -10.44 -14.61
N THR A 87 14.90 -9.21 -14.56
CA THR A 87 15.57 -7.99 -15.03
C THR A 87 16.08 -7.11 -13.89
N ARG A 88 15.65 -7.38 -12.68
CA ARG A 88 15.96 -6.60 -11.50
C ARG A 88 17.46 -6.46 -11.25
N ASP A 89 18.17 -7.58 -11.29
CA ASP A 89 19.60 -7.59 -10.96
C ASP A 89 20.42 -6.89 -12.04
N PHE A 90 20.05 -7.07 -13.32
CA PHE A 90 20.62 -6.31 -14.45
C PHE A 90 20.38 -4.80 -14.29
N TYR A 91 19.13 -4.39 -13.99
CA TYR A 91 18.80 -2.98 -13.78
C TYR A 91 19.62 -2.37 -12.64
N PHE A 92 19.71 -3.05 -11.50
CA PHE A 92 20.49 -2.57 -10.36
C PHE A 92 22.00 -2.60 -10.59
N GLY A 93 22.50 -3.53 -11.38
CA GLY A 93 23.89 -3.56 -11.83
C GLY A 93 24.24 -2.31 -12.64
N LEU A 94 23.39 -1.96 -13.61
CA LEU A 94 23.59 -0.82 -14.50
C LEU A 94 23.35 0.53 -13.82
N THR A 95 22.25 0.67 -13.09
CA THR A 95 21.82 1.96 -12.49
C THR A 95 22.34 2.19 -11.08
N LYS A 96 22.94 1.18 -10.45
CA LYS A 96 23.32 1.17 -9.03
C LYS A 96 22.14 1.56 -8.09
N GLY A 97 20.90 1.37 -8.56
CA GLY A 97 19.68 1.71 -7.84
C GLY A 97 19.31 3.20 -7.90
N GLN A 98 19.96 3.98 -8.74
CA GLN A 98 19.70 5.41 -8.90
C GLN A 98 18.47 5.66 -9.81
N ASN A 99 17.88 6.86 -9.67
CA ASN A 99 16.77 7.37 -10.50
C ASN A 99 15.49 6.50 -10.54
N ARG A 100 15.25 5.69 -9.52
CA ARG A 100 13.99 4.91 -9.45
C ARG A 100 12.78 5.82 -9.38
N ALA A 101 11.73 5.49 -10.14
CA ALA A 101 10.46 6.18 -10.05
C ALA A 101 9.70 5.71 -8.78
N LEU A 102 9.63 6.58 -7.79
CA LEU A 102 8.87 6.39 -6.55
C LEU A 102 7.52 7.08 -6.68
N THR A 103 6.45 6.50 -6.12
CA THR A 103 5.18 7.21 -5.98
C THR A 103 5.06 7.85 -4.60
N ARG A 104 4.26 8.92 -4.47
CA ARG A 104 3.91 9.51 -3.17
C ARG A 104 3.46 8.44 -2.17
N VAL A 105 2.56 7.55 -2.59
CA VAL A 105 2.05 6.43 -1.79
C VAL A 105 3.18 5.53 -1.28
N GLU A 106 4.15 5.19 -2.12
CA GLU A 106 5.27 4.33 -1.71
C GLU A 106 6.20 5.01 -0.72
N VAL A 107 6.45 6.30 -0.86
CA VAL A 107 7.30 7.06 0.07
C VAL A 107 6.61 7.16 1.44
N LEU A 108 5.37 7.63 1.46
CA LEU A 108 4.59 7.78 2.68
C LEU A 108 4.38 6.42 3.37
N GLY A 109 3.99 5.39 2.62
CA GLY A 109 3.76 4.06 3.17
C GLY A 109 5.03 3.43 3.77
N ARG A 110 6.22 3.71 3.22
CA ARG A 110 7.50 3.28 3.78
C ARG A 110 7.82 4.00 5.09
N LEU A 111 7.50 5.29 5.21
CA LEU A 111 7.63 6.06 6.44
C LEU A 111 6.73 5.48 7.54
N TYR A 112 5.44 5.25 7.23
CA TYR A 112 4.50 4.62 8.18
C TYR A 112 4.93 3.21 8.59
N ARG A 113 5.43 2.40 7.64
CA ARG A 113 6.00 1.08 7.95
C ARG A 113 7.20 1.19 8.88
N ALA A 114 8.03 2.20 8.69
CA ALA A 114 9.20 2.44 9.53
C ALA A 114 8.89 3.14 10.86
N GLY A 115 7.60 3.32 11.21
CA GLY A 115 7.18 3.85 12.51
C GLY A 115 7.11 5.37 12.61
N PHE A 116 7.14 6.06 11.47
CA PHE A 116 6.94 7.51 11.40
C PHE A 116 5.48 7.88 11.13
N ASP A 117 5.03 9.01 11.65
CA ASP A 117 3.77 9.66 11.28
C ASP A 117 4.09 10.93 10.49
N VAL A 118 3.44 11.10 9.34
CA VAL A 118 3.68 12.24 8.44
C VAL A 118 3.00 13.48 8.99
N LEU A 119 3.81 14.51 9.26
CA LEU A 119 3.33 15.79 9.77
C LEU A 119 3.04 16.77 8.63
N HIS A 120 3.93 16.81 7.64
CA HIS A 120 3.81 17.73 6.51
C HIS A 120 4.37 17.10 5.24
N GLU A 121 3.72 17.39 4.12
CA GLU A 121 4.20 17.03 2.79
C GLU A 121 3.87 18.15 1.81
N GLU A 122 4.81 18.46 0.93
CA GLU A 122 4.68 19.53 -0.03
C GLU A 122 5.52 19.28 -1.29
N ILE A 123 5.10 19.88 -2.41
CA ILE A 123 5.89 19.90 -3.65
C ILE A 123 6.49 21.29 -3.81
N VAL A 124 7.81 21.38 -3.71
CA VAL A 124 8.57 22.61 -3.84
C VAL A 124 9.57 22.46 -4.98
N HIS A 125 9.59 23.40 -5.93
CA HIS A 125 10.50 23.40 -7.09
C HIS A 125 10.56 22.06 -7.86
N GLY A 126 9.43 21.36 -7.97
CA GLY A 126 9.36 20.09 -8.69
C GLY A 126 9.96 18.88 -7.94
N GLU A 127 10.12 18.98 -6.63
CA GLU A 127 10.46 17.89 -5.73
C GLU A 127 9.44 17.74 -4.61
N PHE A 128 9.20 16.51 -4.21
CA PHE A 128 8.28 16.16 -3.14
C PHE A 128 9.03 16.04 -1.82
N TYR A 129 8.72 16.92 -0.89
CA TYR A 129 9.29 16.97 0.46
C TYR A 129 8.33 16.36 1.47
N VAL A 130 8.89 15.68 2.46
CA VAL A 130 8.13 15.09 3.56
C VAL A 130 8.85 15.32 4.87
N ILE A 131 8.09 15.74 5.89
CA ILE A 131 8.51 15.82 7.29
C ILE A 131 7.63 14.84 8.08
N ALA A 132 8.28 13.96 8.85
CA ALA A 132 7.57 12.96 9.64
C ALA A 132 8.21 12.81 11.03
N ALA A 133 7.39 12.45 12.04
CA ALA A 133 7.83 12.24 13.42
C ALA A 133 7.89 10.74 13.78
N LYS A 134 8.91 10.32 14.52
CA LYS A 134 8.97 8.98 15.08
C LYS A 134 7.89 8.82 16.17
N VAL A 135 6.94 7.91 15.95
CA VAL A 135 5.85 7.63 16.89
C VAL A 135 5.90 6.22 17.48
N LYS A 136 6.49 5.27 16.74
CA LYS A 136 6.59 3.86 17.12
C LYS A 136 7.80 3.19 16.48
N GLU A 137 8.09 1.97 16.90
CA GLU A 137 9.12 1.14 16.27
C GLU A 137 8.69 0.66 14.87
N PRO A 138 9.66 0.38 13.97
CA PRO A 138 9.39 -0.16 12.64
C PRO A 138 8.62 -1.47 12.69
N VAL A 139 7.68 -1.64 11.75
CA VAL A 139 6.98 -2.91 11.59
C VAL A 139 7.97 -3.95 11.06
N ARG A 140 8.14 -5.04 11.79
CA ARG A 140 8.89 -6.21 11.35
C ARG A 140 8.02 -7.03 10.41
N ASP A 141 8.21 -6.83 9.11
CA ASP A 141 7.52 -7.57 8.07
C ASP A 141 8.58 -8.17 7.14
N ASP A 142 8.72 -9.49 7.19
CA ASP A 142 9.70 -10.25 6.40
C ASP A 142 9.29 -10.34 4.92
N LYS A 143 8.04 -10.02 4.62
CA LYS A 143 7.50 -10.01 3.25
C LYS A 143 7.14 -8.60 2.83
N PRO A 144 8.08 -7.85 2.24
CA PRO A 144 7.80 -6.50 1.78
C PRO A 144 6.65 -6.52 0.77
N SER A 145 5.79 -5.52 0.88
CA SER A 145 4.69 -5.29 -0.04
C SER A 145 5.19 -5.19 -1.49
N GLY A 146 5.10 -6.26 -2.24
CA GLY A 146 5.60 -6.38 -3.61
C GLY A 146 4.77 -7.36 -4.44
N GLY A 147 5.03 -7.40 -5.76
CA GLY A 147 4.42 -8.34 -6.68
C GLY A 147 3.03 -7.94 -7.18
N LEU A 148 2.63 -8.59 -8.28
CA LEU A 148 1.34 -8.39 -8.95
C LEU A 148 0.22 -9.13 -8.22
N LEU A 149 0.50 -10.31 -7.71
CA LEU A 149 -0.43 -11.16 -6.98
C LEU A 149 -0.26 -10.91 -5.47
N ILE A 150 -1.38 -10.68 -4.78
CA ILE A 150 -1.43 -10.51 -3.34
C ILE A 150 -2.29 -11.59 -2.72
N ARG A 151 -1.99 -11.95 -1.47
CA ARG A 151 -2.76 -12.89 -0.67
C ARG A 151 -3.30 -12.19 0.57
N LEU A 152 -4.61 -11.94 0.60
CA LEU A 152 -5.28 -11.20 1.65
C LEU A 152 -5.81 -12.15 2.72
N LYS A 153 -5.51 -11.91 3.99
CA LYS A 153 -6.06 -12.67 5.12
C LYS A 153 -7.55 -12.35 5.26
N ARG A 154 -8.39 -13.36 5.20
CA ARG A 154 -9.87 -13.26 5.27
C ARG A 154 -10.45 -14.33 6.20
N LYS A 155 -11.62 -14.05 6.78
CA LYS A 155 -12.38 -15.02 7.56
C LYS A 155 -13.06 -16.04 6.63
N GLY A 156 -12.82 -17.31 6.86
CA GLY A 156 -13.43 -18.45 6.17
C GLY A 156 -14.37 -19.24 7.07
N LYS A 157 -14.76 -20.44 6.63
CA LYS A 157 -15.61 -21.38 7.40
C LYS A 157 -14.98 -21.70 8.77
N GLY A 158 -15.80 -21.74 9.81
CA GLY A 158 -15.35 -21.98 11.19
C GLY A 158 -14.51 -20.83 11.77
N GLY A 159 -14.56 -19.62 11.17
CA GLY A 159 -13.74 -18.49 11.60
C GLY A 159 -12.24 -18.59 11.25
N LYS A 160 -11.81 -19.65 10.57
CA LYS A 160 -10.41 -19.86 10.15
C LYS A 160 -9.95 -18.72 9.23
N ILE A 161 -8.66 -18.37 9.31
CA ILE A 161 -8.07 -17.39 8.41
C ILE A 161 -7.64 -18.10 7.13
N ILE A 162 -8.22 -17.70 6.01
CA ILE A 162 -7.85 -18.13 4.66
C ILE A 162 -7.09 -17.02 3.95
N GLY A 163 -6.24 -17.39 2.99
CA GLY A 163 -5.50 -16.43 2.15
C GLY A 163 -6.16 -16.29 0.79
N VAL A 164 -6.88 -15.21 0.57
CA VAL A 164 -7.59 -14.93 -0.69
C VAL A 164 -6.65 -14.25 -1.68
N TYR A 165 -6.48 -14.83 -2.86
CA TYR A 165 -5.63 -14.31 -3.94
C TYR A 165 -6.38 -13.25 -4.74
N LYS A 166 -5.68 -12.12 -5.00
CA LYS A 166 -6.17 -11.05 -5.89
C LYS A 166 -5.00 -10.42 -6.65
N PHE A 167 -5.30 -9.77 -7.78
CA PHE A 167 -4.32 -8.87 -8.37
C PHE A 167 -4.20 -7.59 -7.55
N ARG A 168 -2.96 -7.07 -7.45
CA ARG A 168 -2.70 -5.82 -6.77
C ARG A 168 -3.20 -4.63 -7.57
N THR A 169 -4.16 -3.91 -7.05
CA THR A 169 -4.75 -2.72 -7.63
C THR A 169 -4.25 -1.42 -7.01
N MET A 170 -3.56 -1.51 -5.88
CA MET A 170 -2.98 -0.38 -5.16
C MET A 170 -1.45 -0.36 -5.28
N TYR A 171 -0.86 0.80 -5.10
CA TYR A 171 0.59 0.93 -4.99
C TYR A 171 1.13 0.13 -3.80
N ALA A 172 2.40 -0.28 -3.90
CA ALA A 172 3.08 -0.95 -2.80
C ALA A 172 3.12 -0.04 -1.56
N TYR A 173 3.08 -0.65 -0.37
CA TYR A 173 3.04 0.02 0.94
C TYR A 173 1.75 0.82 1.22
N SER A 174 0.74 0.76 0.36
CA SER A 174 -0.55 1.42 0.57
C SER A 174 -1.31 0.91 1.80
N GLU A 175 -1.04 -0.31 2.24
CA GLU A 175 -1.61 -0.92 3.42
C GLU A 175 -1.28 -0.17 4.72
N TYR A 176 -0.12 0.48 4.79
CA TYR A 176 0.31 1.26 5.95
C TYR A 176 -0.31 2.65 6.01
N LEU A 177 -0.90 3.13 4.90
CA LEU A 177 -1.49 4.47 4.78
C LEU A 177 -2.96 4.55 5.16
N GLN A 178 -3.61 3.45 5.51
CA GLN A 178 -5.04 3.43 5.81
C GLN A 178 -5.44 4.51 6.85
N PRO A 179 -4.78 4.62 8.02
CA PRO A 179 -5.14 5.62 9.02
C PRO A 179 -4.91 7.06 8.55
N TYR A 180 -3.81 7.29 7.82
CA TYR A 180 -3.47 8.61 7.30
C TYR A 180 -4.50 9.13 6.32
N ILE A 181 -4.88 8.30 5.35
CA ILE A 181 -5.86 8.68 4.32
C ILE A 181 -7.26 8.86 4.94
N TYR A 182 -7.60 8.03 5.92
CA TYR A 182 -8.86 8.18 6.66
C TYR A 182 -8.95 9.53 7.37
N LYS A 183 -7.85 9.99 7.98
CA LYS A 183 -7.77 11.33 8.60
C LYS A 183 -7.93 12.47 7.60
N GLN A 184 -7.42 12.30 6.37
CA GLN A 184 -7.45 13.36 5.34
C GLN A 184 -8.76 13.44 4.56
N ALA A 185 -9.31 12.31 4.14
CA ALA A 185 -10.39 12.26 3.15
C ALA A 185 -11.76 11.84 3.72
N GLY A 186 -11.80 11.27 4.95
CA GLY A 186 -13.03 10.70 5.50
C GLY A 186 -13.57 9.52 4.68
N LEU A 187 -14.80 9.12 4.96
CA LEU A 187 -15.51 8.09 4.22
C LEU A 187 -16.60 8.73 3.35
N CYS A 188 -16.70 8.28 2.09
CA CYS A 188 -17.89 8.49 1.27
C CYS A 188 -19.03 7.56 1.70
N SER A 189 -20.25 7.85 1.23
CA SER A 189 -21.37 6.93 1.25
C SER A 189 -20.94 5.56 0.70
N GLY A 190 -21.21 4.48 1.43
CA GLY A 190 -20.76 3.11 1.12
C GLY A 190 -19.39 2.71 1.70
N GLY A 191 -18.84 3.47 2.66
CA GLY A 191 -17.63 3.09 3.42
C GLY A 191 -16.33 3.08 2.61
N LYS A 192 -16.32 3.67 1.41
CA LYS A 192 -15.12 3.84 0.58
C LYS A 192 -14.46 5.17 0.88
N ILE A 193 -13.13 5.22 0.81
CA ILE A 193 -12.39 6.48 0.93
C ILE A 193 -12.57 7.30 -0.35
N ALA A 194 -12.98 8.57 -0.19
CA ALA A 194 -13.12 9.49 -1.31
C ALA A 194 -11.78 9.70 -2.02
N GLY A 195 -11.78 9.58 -3.37
CA GLY A 195 -10.59 9.88 -4.16
C GLY A 195 -9.35 9.07 -3.78
N ASP A 196 -9.50 7.80 -3.38
CA ASP A 196 -8.40 6.96 -2.90
C ASP A 196 -7.23 6.89 -3.89
N TYR A 197 -6.25 7.79 -3.71
CA TYR A 197 -5.06 7.89 -4.57
C TYR A 197 -4.08 6.71 -4.43
N ARG A 198 -4.35 5.77 -3.53
CA ARG A 198 -3.58 4.51 -3.43
C ARG A 198 -3.83 3.59 -4.62
N VAL A 199 -4.98 3.74 -5.29
CA VAL A 199 -5.34 2.92 -6.45
C VAL A 199 -4.63 3.45 -7.70
N ASN A 200 -3.81 2.61 -8.32
CA ASN A 200 -3.13 2.98 -9.57
C ASN A 200 -4.06 2.89 -10.78
N ALA A 201 -3.65 3.44 -11.93
CA ALA A 201 -4.48 3.48 -13.15
C ALA A 201 -4.90 2.08 -13.63
N ALA A 202 -3.97 1.13 -13.66
CA ALA A 202 -4.26 -0.26 -14.01
C ALA A 202 -5.21 -0.90 -12.99
N GLY A 203 -5.05 -0.58 -11.70
CA GLY A 203 -5.93 -1.05 -10.64
C GLY A 203 -7.36 -0.52 -10.77
N ARG A 204 -7.53 0.72 -11.22
CA ARG A 204 -8.89 1.25 -11.51
C ARG A 204 -9.57 0.45 -12.63
N PHE A 205 -8.84 0.16 -13.71
CA PHE A 205 -9.35 -0.68 -14.78
C PHE A 205 -9.70 -2.09 -14.31
N LEU A 206 -8.78 -2.76 -13.60
CA LEU A 206 -8.99 -4.10 -13.06
C LEU A 206 -10.22 -4.16 -12.14
N ARG A 207 -10.41 -3.16 -11.26
CA ARG A 207 -11.58 -3.09 -10.37
C ARG A 207 -12.89 -2.83 -11.11
N LYS A 208 -12.84 -2.00 -12.17
CA LYS A 208 -14.04 -1.72 -13.00
C LYS A 208 -14.50 -2.97 -13.76
N THR A 209 -13.57 -3.82 -14.18
CA THR A 209 -13.84 -5.06 -14.93
C THR A 209 -13.87 -6.31 -14.04
N TRP A 210 -13.68 -6.18 -12.73
CA TRP A 210 -13.58 -7.26 -11.74
C TRP A 210 -12.46 -8.27 -12.01
N LEU A 211 -11.58 -7.96 -12.93
CA LEU A 211 -10.43 -8.80 -13.25
C LEU A 211 -9.43 -8.95 -12.09
N ASP A 212 -9.44 -8.01 -11.13
CA ASP A 212 -8.62 -8.12 -9.92
C ASP A 212 -9.00 -9.31 -9.04
N GLU A 213 -10.20 -9.85 -9.18
CA GLU A 213 -10.71 -11.00 -8.43
C GLU A 213 -10.47 -12.35 -9.12
N LEU A 214 -10.04 -12.38 -10.40
CA LEU A 214 -9.76 -13.62 -11.13
C LEU A 214 -8.86 -14.61 -10.37
N PRO A 215 -7.79 -14.19 -9.66
CA PRO A 215 -6.97 -15.12 -8.89
C PRO A 215 -7.71 -15.84 -7.75
N MET A 216 -8.91 -15.38 -7.37
CA MET A 216 -9.75 -16.09 -6.38
C MET A 216 -10.24 -17.45 -6.91
N LEU A 217 -10.21 -17.69 -8.22
CA LEU A 217 -10.45 -19.02 -8.80
C LEU A 217 -9.47 -20.07 -8.22
N ILE A 218 -8.25 -19.68 -7.89
CA ILE A 218 -7.28 -20.56 -7.20
C ILE A 218 -7.83 -20.99 -5.82
N ASN A 219 -8.50 -20.07 -5.11
CA ASN A 219 -9.10 -20.37 -3.82
C ASN A 219 -10.34 -21.28 -3.97
N TRP A 220 -11.12 -21.08 -5.03
CA TRP A 220 -12.23 -21.97 -5.35
C TRP A 220 -11.76 -23.38 -5.65
N MET A 221 -10.75 -23.55 -6.52
CA MET A 221 -10.15 -24.88 -6.82
C MET A 221 -9.53 -25.54 -5.59
N LYS A 222 -8.94 -24.76 -4.67
CA LYS A 222 -8.41 -25.27 -3.38
C LYS A 222 -9.52 -25.60 -2.37
N GLY A 223 -10.77 -25.27 -2.65
CA GLY A 223 -11.89 -25.48 -1.74
C GLY A 223 -11.94 -24.50 -0.56
N ASP A 224 -11.17 -23.41 -0.57
CA ASP A 224 -11.24 -22.33 0.42
C ASP A 224 -12.53 -21.50 0.26
N LEU A 225 -12.98 -21.33 -1.00
CA LEU A 225 -14.17 -20.60 -1.40
C LEU A 225 -15.17 -21.53 -2.11
N LYS A 226 -16.45 -21.16 -2.07
CA LYS A 226 -17.46 -21.68 -2.99
C LYS A 226 -17.72 -20.68 -4.12
N LEU A 227 -18.43 -21.08 -5.18
CA LEU A 227 -18.69 -20.19 -6.31
C LEU A 227 -19.56 -19.01 -5.90
N VAL A 228 -20.76 -19.27 -5.37
CA VAL A 228 -21.67 -18.25 -4.83
C VAL A 228 -21.66 -18.31 -3.31
N GLY A 229 -21.56 -17.16 -2.65
CA GLY A 229 -21.56 -17.09 -1.19
C GLY A 229 -21.13 -15.73 -0.66
N VAL A 230 -21.30 -15.52 0.64
CA VAL A 230 -20.94 -14.26 1.28
C VAL A 230 -19.50 -13.85 1.01
N ARG A 231 -19.25 -12.56 0.81
CA ARG A 231 -17.91 -12.03 0.49
C ARG A 231 -16.90 -12.35 1.60
N PRO A 232 -15.67 -12.80 1.29
CA PRO A 232 -14.65 -13.04 2.30
C PRO A 232 -14.17 -11.71 2.92
N LEU A 233 -14.44 -11.50 4.21
CA LEU A 233 -14.16 -10.26 4.92
C LEU A 233 -12.80 -10.28 5.64
N SER A 234 -12.19 -9.09 5.78
CA SER A 234 -11.08 -8.89 6.71
C SER A 234 -11.56 -9.01 8.17
N SER A 235 -10.65 -9.27 9.10
CA SER A 235 -11.02 -9.35 10.53
C SER A 235 -11.66 -8.05 11.02
N HIS A 236 -11.16 -6.90 10.59
CA HIS A 236 -11.75 -5.60 10.95
C HIS A 236 -13.16 -5.42 10.37
N TYR A 237 -13.38 -5.71 9.08
CA TYR A 237 -14.73 -5.61 8.50
C TYR A 237 -15.69 -6.62 9.12
N PHE A 238 -15.21 -7.82 9.45
CA PHE A 238 -15.99 -8.84 10.13
C PHE A 238 -16.44 -8.39 11.54
N SER A 239 -15.63 -7.59 12.26
CA SER A 239 -16.03 -7.07 13.57
C SER A 239 -17.11 -6.00 13.54
N LEU A 240 -17.37 -5.37 12.37
CA LEU A 240 -18.45 -4.40 12.19
C LEU A 240 -19.84 -5.04 12.02
N TYR A 241 -19.90 -6.35 11.79
CA TYR A 241 -21.13 -7.10 11.62
C TYR A 241 -21.76 -7.46 12.98
N SER A 242 -23.09 -7.59 13.02
CA SER A 242 -23.81 -8.08 14.20
C SER A 242 -23.31 -9.48 14.62
N GLU A 243 -23.39 -9.78 15.89
CA GLU A 243 -22.90 -11.06 16.43
C GLU A 243 -23.63 -12.25 15.80
N GLU A 244 -24.94 -12.15 15.65
CA GLU A 244 -25.80 -13.13 14.98
C GLU A 244 -25.29 -13.41 13.54
N LEU A 245 -25.10 -12.36 12.74
CA LEU A 245 -24.68 -12.51 11.35
C LEU A 245 -23.23 -13.03 11.24
N ARG A 246 -22.35 -12.66 12.18
CA ARG A 246 -21.01 -13.26 12.27
C ARG A 246 -21.08 -14.77 12.51
N ALA A 247 -21.96 -15.21 13.39
CA ALA A 247 -22.17 -16.63 13.68
C ALA A 247 -22.71 -17.40 12.46
N LEU A 248 -23.64 -16.80 11.71
CA LEU A 248 -24.16 -17.37 10.46
C LEU A 248 -23.07 -17.48 9.38
N ARG A 249 -22.32 -16.42 9.17
CA ARG A 249 -21.29 -16.35 8.12
C ARG A 249 -20.20 -17.41 8.27
N ILE A 250 -19.80 -17.75 9.49
CA ILE A 250 -18.76 -18.77 9.72
C ILE A 250 -19.25 -20.21 9.55
N ARG A 251 -20.56 -20.47 9.47
CA ARG A 251 -21.10 -21.82 9.23
C ARG A 251 -20.79 -22.32 7.82
N THR A 252 -20.63 -21.41 6.84
CA THR A 252 -20.39 -21.76 5.45
C THR A 252 -19.04 -21.21 4.94
N LYS A 253 -18.57 -21.75 3.80
CA LYS A 253 -17.43 -21.14 3.08
C LYS A 253 -17.88 -19.82 2.45
N PRO A 254 -17.05 -18.78 2.47
CA PRO A 254 -17.33 -17.57 1.68
C PRO A 254 -17.29 -17.88 0.18
N GLY A 255 -17.89 -17.01 -0.63
CA GLY A 255 -18.01 -17.19 -2.07
C GLY A 255 -17.11 -16.27 -2.88
N LEU A 256 -16.91 -16.66 -4.14
CA LEU A 256 -16.29 -15.84 -5.16
C LEU A 256 -17.25 -14.73 -5.62
N ILE A 257 -18.53 -15.09 -5.85
CA ILE A 257 -19.59 -14.19 -6.27
C ILE A 257 -20.52 -13.95 -5.08
N PRO A 258 -20.49 -12.77 -4.46
CA PRO A 258 -21.39 -12.44 -3.37
C PRO A 258 -22.83 -12.21 -3.84
N PRO A 259 -23.85 -12.74 -3.14
CA PRO A 259 -25.25 -12.56 -3.50
C PRO A 259 -25.70 -11.10 -3.48
N PHE A 260 -25.13 -10.26 -2.65
CA PHE A 260 -25.46 -8.83 -2.58
C PHE A 260 -25.16 -8.05 -3.89
N TYR A 261 -24.45 -8.63 -4.86
CA TYR A 261 -24.33 -8.03 -6.18
C TYR A 261 -25.66 -8.00 -6.97
N ALA A 262 -26.62 -8.85 -6.62
CA ALA A 262 -27.97 -8.78 -7.18
C ALA A 262 -28.78 -7.61 -6.61
N ASP A 263 -28.58 -7.30 -5.33
CA ASP A 263 -29.31 -6.25 -4.61
C ASP A 263 -28.66 -4.86 -4.75
N MET A 264 -27.36 -4.78 -5.14
CA MET A 264 -26.58 -3.55 -5.28
C MET A 264 -26.66 -2.60 -4.07
N PRO A 265 -26.48 -3.07 -2.82
CA PRO A 265 -26.65 -2.27 -1.62
C PRO A 265 -25.66 -1.13 -1.53
N GLY A 266 -26.08 0.05 -1.06
CA GLY A 266 -25.27 1.25 -0.89
C GLY A 266 -24.66 1.39 0.51
N THR A 267 -25.26 0.78 1.52
CA THR A 267 -24.86 0.90 2.93
C THR A 267 -24.41 -0.44 3.53
N LEU A 268 -23.70 -0.37 4.69
CA LEU A 268 -23.29 -1.57 5.40
C LEU A 268 -24.50 -2.38 5.92
N ASP A 269 -25.54 -1.69 6.37
CA ASP A 269 -26.75 -2.33 6.90
C ASP A 269 -27.52 -3.06 5.79
N GLU A 270 -27.64 -2.45 4.62
CA GLU A 270 -28.24 -3.08 3.44
C GLU A 270 -27.42 -4.31 2.98
N ILE A 271 -26.08 -4.25 3.07
CA ILE A 271 -25.21 -5.40 2.78
C ILE A 271 -25.50 -6.52 3.78
N GLN A 272 -25.59 -6.20 5.08
CA GLN A 272 -25.86 -7.18 6.12
C GLN A 272 -27.27 -7.82 5.93
N GLU A 273 -28.26 -7.01 5.56
CA GLU A 273 -29.61 -7.50 5.30
C GLU A 273 -29.67 -8.41 4.06
N SER A 274 -28.98 -8.04 2.97
CA SER A 274 -28.86 -8.90 1.79
C SER A 274 -28.18 -10.24 2.13
N GLU A 275 -27.13 -10.21 2.94
CA GLU A 275 -26.45 -11.42 3.38
C GLU A 275 -27.26 -12.27 4.38
N ARG A 276 -28.15 -11.65 5.17
CA ARG A 276 -29.06 -12.36 6.08
C ARG A 276 -30.13 -13.12 5.29
N ARG A 277 -30.64 -12.53 4.20
CA ARG A 277 -31.61 -13.17 3.31
C ARG A 277 -31.00 -14.36 2.54
N TYR A 278 -29.72 -14.32 2.23
CA TYR A 278 -28.99 -15.41 1.58
C TYR A 278 -28.78 -16.60 2.52
#